data_9e5b9adca78fd73062053e1c6ef19964
#
_entry.id   9e5b9adca78fd73062053e1c6ef19964
#
_cell.length_a   1.000
_cell.length_b   1.000
_cell.length_c   1.000
_cell.angle_alpha   90.00
_cell.angle_beta   90.00
_cell.angle_gamma   90.00
#
_symmetry.space_group_name_H-M   'P 1'
#
loop_
_entity.id
_entity.type
_entity.pdbx_description
1 polymer ?
#
loop_
_entity_poly.entity_id
_entity_poly.type
_entity_poly.pdbx_seq_one_letter_code
_entity_poly.pdbx_strand_id
1 'polypeptide(L)'
;MPDAPGPALPRNFLRPCILLLLREEPAHGYDLLQRLRPFGFLRDDPGRLYRALRALEEEDLVRSGWERSSSGPDRRIYELTRAGGEELHRASAGLAEASDALAIFLTRYGEFVQLRSRRQVAAAGP
;
A
#
# COMPACT_ATOMS: atom_id res chain seq x y z
N MET A 1 -5.10 -25.89 -5.50
CA MET A 1 -4.60 -24.91 -6.48
C MET A 1 -3.98 -23.75 -5.75
N PRO A 2 -2.74 -23.46 -6.02
CA PRO A 2 -2.16 -22.30 -5.37
C PRO A 2 -2.88 -21.04 -5.82
N ASP A 3 -3.14 -20.15 -4.88
CA ASP A 3 -3.76 -18.87 -5.19
C ASP A 3 -2.88 -18.12 -6.19
N ALA A 4 -3.52 -17.46 -7.14
CA ALA A 4 -2.81 -16.59 -8.04
C ALA A 4 -2.04 -15.54 -7.21
N PRO A 5 -0.78 -15.23 -7.57
CA PRO A 5 -0.07 -14.18 -6.87
C PRO A 5 -0.84 -12.87 -7.01
N GLY A 6 -0.89 -12.11 -5.94
CA GLY A 6 -1.49 -10.80 -5.98
C GLY A 6 -0.72 -9.86 -6.90
N PRO A 7 -1.23 -8.64 -7.12
CA PRO A 7 -0.55 -7.67 -7.97
C PRO A 7 0.86 -7.39 -7.45
N ALA A 8 1.79 -7.13 -8.38
CA ALA A 8 3.12 -6.70 -8.01
C ALA A 8 3.03 -5.27 -7.45
N LEU A 9 3.28 -5.12 -6.16
CA LEU A 9 3.21 -3.84 -5.49
C LEU A 9 4.52 -3.06 -5.64
N PRO A 10 4.48 -1.73 -5.59
CA PRO A 10 5.69 -0.93 -5.58
C PRO A 10 6.60 -1.34 -4.43
N ARG A 11 7.90 -1.20 -4.63
CA ARG A 11 8.88 -1.50 -3.60
C ARG A 11 8.65 -0.64 -2.36
N ASN A 12 8.73 -1.26 -1.20
CA ASN A 12 8.51 -0.58 0.09
C ASN A 12 7.13 0.07 0.22
N PHE A 13 6.13 -0.45 -0.48
CA PHE A 13 4.78 0.12 -0.46
C PHE A 13 4.09 -0.04 0.89
N LEU A 14 4.47 -1.03 1.67
CA LEU A 14 3.88 -1.26 2.99
C LEU A 14 4.04 -0.03 3.90
N ARG A 15 5.22 0.61 3.88
CA ARG A 15 5.50 1.76 4.75
C ARG A 15 4.54 2.93 4.51
N PRO A 16 4.38 3.46 3.30
CA PRO A 16 3.43 4.55 3.09
C PRO A 16 1.98 4.14 3.36
N CYS A 17 1.61 2.88 3.14
CA CYS A 17 0.26 2.40 3.46
C CYS A 17 0.01 2.44 4.97
N ILE A 18 0.96 2.02 5.79
CA ILE A 18 0.84 2.12 7.24
C ILE A 18 0.70 3.59 7.67
N LEU A 19 1.55 4.46 7.13
CA LEU A 19 1.51 5.87 7.47
C LEU A 19 0.16 6.50 7.11
N LEU A 20 -0.39 6.15 5.95
CA LEU A 20 -1.70 6.63 5.52
C LEU A 20 -2.81 6.18 6.47
N LEU A 21 -2.83 4.89 6.81
CA LEU A 21 -3.84 4.35 7.71
C LEU A 21 -3.79 5.01 9.08
N LEU A 22 -2.59 5.26 9.60
CA LEU A 22 -2.41 5.93 10.89
C LEU A 22 -2.68 7.44 10.81
N ARG A 23 -2.57 8.03 9.63
CA ARG A 23 -2.99 9.41 9.41
C ARG A 23 -4.50 9.56 9.51
N GLU A 24 -5.22 8.53 9.07
CA GLU A 24 -6.68 8.51 9.18
C GLU A 24 -7.14 8.39 10.64
N GLU A 25 -6.55 7.45 11.39
CA GLU A 25 -6.84 7.27 12.81
C GLU A 25 -5.77 6.38 13.46
N PRO A 26 -5.53 6.54 14.78
CA PRO A 26 -4.72 5.58 15.51
C PRO A 26 -5.33 4.18 15.43
N ALA A 27 -4.49 3.15 15.48
CA ALA A 27 -4.96 1.78 15.29
C ALA A 27 -4.08 0.76 16.02
N HIS A 28 -4.68 -0.38 16.33
CA HIS A 28 -3.96 -1.56 16.80
C HIS A 28 -3.36 -2.30 15.61
N GLY A 29 -2.30 -3.08 15.85
CA GLY A 29 -1.67 -3.84 14.78
C GLY A 29 -2.61 -4.79 14.05
N TYR A 30 -3.52 -5.43 14.79
CA TYR A 30 -4.49 -6.34 14.17
C TYR A 30 -5.42 -5.61 13.19
N ASP A 31 -5.88 -4.41 13.55
CA ASP A 31 -6.72 -3.62 12.66
C ASP A 31 -5.98 -3.20 11.40
N LEU A 32 -4.69 -2.88 11.52
CA LEU A 32 -3.85 -2.52 10.39
C LEU A 32 -3.73 -3.67 9.39
N LEU A 33 -3.60 -4.92 9.86
CA LEU A 33 -3.56 -6.07 8.97
C LEU A 33 -4.76 -6.11 8.04
N GLN A 34 -5.96 -5.91 8.58
CA GLN A 34 -7.19 -5.94 7.80
C GLN A 34 -7.32 -4.74 6.89
N ARG A 35 -6.96 -3.57 7.37
CA ARG A 35 -7.08 -2.32 6.61
C ARG A 35 -6.04 -2.19 5.50
N LEU A 36 -5.01 -3.02 5.52
CA LEU A 36 -4.01 -3.08 4.43
C LEU A 36 -4.50 -3.85 3.21
N ARG A 37 -5.54 -4.67 3.34
CA ARG A 37 -6.04 -5.50 2.23
C ARG A 37 -6.42 -4.72 0.98
N PRO A 38 -7.11 -3.57 1.05
CA PRO A 38 -7.45 -2.82 -0.16
C PRO A 38 -6.24 -2.34 -0.96
N PHE A 39 -5.06 -2.26 -0.34
CA PHE A 39 -3.83 -1.87 -1.02
C PHE A 39 -3.09 -3.03 -1.67
N GLY A 40 -3.67 -4.23 -1.64
CA GLY A 40 -3.09 -5.41 -2.27
C GLY A 40 -2.36 -6.35 -1.32
N PHE A 41 -2.34 -6.07 -0.01
CA PHE A 41 -1.76 -6.96 0.99
C PHE A 41 -2.82 -7.99 1.38
N LEU A 42 -3.01 -8.98 0.53
CA LEU A 42 -4.12 -9.93 0.60
C LEU A 42 -3.91 -11.03 1.65
N ARG A 43 -2.67 -11.27 2.05
CA ARG A 43 -2.33 -12.25 3.08
C ARG A 43 -1.98 -11.53 4.37
N ASP A 44 -2.50 -12.04 5.47
CA ASP A 44 -2.12 -11.56 6.78
C ASP A 44 -0.69 -11.99 7.06
N ASP A 45 0.19 -11.02 7.23
CA ASP A 45 1.59 -11.26 7.57
C ASP A 45 1.95 -10.38 8.78
N PRO A 46 1.56 -10.84 10.00
CA PRO A 46 1.82 -10.06 11.20
C PRO A 46 3.31 -9.80 11.42
N GLY A 47 4.17 -10.76 11.12
CA GLY A 47 5.61 -10.59 11.28
C GLY A 47 6.15 -9.43 10.45
N ARG A 48 5.75 -9.36 9.20
CA ARG A 48 6.15 -8.28 8.30
C ARG A 48 5.62 -6.93 8.79
N LEU A 49 4.35 -6.89 9.20
CA LEU A 49 3.74 -5.67 9.72
C LEU A 49 4.48 -5.16 10.96
N TYR A 50 4.70 -6.04 11.94
CA TYR A 50 5.35 -5.61 13.19
C TYR A 50 6.80 -5.22 13.00
N ARG A 51 7.53 -5.85 12.07
CA ARG A 51 8.87 -5.38 11.70
C ARG A 51 8.83 -3.99 11.09
N ALA A 52 7.86 -3.72 10.22
CA ALA A 52 7.69 -2.40 9.63
C ALA A 52 7.32 -1.35 10.67
N LEU A 53 6.40 -1.66 11.57
CA LEU A 53 6.01 -0.76 12.66
C LEU A 53 7.19 -0.44 13.57
N ARG A 54 8.01 -1.45 13.89
CA ARG A 54 9.21 -1.24 14.71
C ARG A 54 10.20 -0.31 14.02
N ALA A 55 10.44 -0.50 12.73
CA ALA A 55 11.32 0.37 11.96
C ALA A 55 10.79 1.80 11.94
N LEU A 56 9.49 1.97 11.74
CA LEU A 56 8.87 3.30 11.74
C LEU A 56 8.97 3.98 13.11
N GLU A 57 8.83 3.22 14.20
CA GLU A 57 9.06 3.75 15.55
C GLU A 57 10.50 4.20 15.77
N GLU A 58 11.46 3.39 15.32
CA GLU A 58 12.88 3.72 15.42
C GLU A 58 13.24 4.99 14.67
N GLU A 59 12.52 5.28 13.59
CA GLU A 59 12.68 6.50 12.81
C GLU A 59 11.83 7.67 13.32
N ASP A 60 11.12 7.50 14.41
CA ASP A 60 10.21 8.50 15.00
C ASP A 60 9.06 8.94 14.09
N LEU A 61 8.69 8.09 13.14
CA LEU A 61 7.56 8.35 12.24
C LEU A 61 6.24 7.86 12.82
N VAL A 62 6.31 6.90 13.71
CA VAL A 62 5.18 6.31 14.43
C VAL A 62 5.56 6.19 15.89
N ARG A 63 4.61 6.34 16.77
CA ARG A 63 4.79 6.04 18.19
C ARG A 63 3.71 5.08 18.65
N SER A 64 3.98 4.35 19.72
CA SER A 64 3.03 3.41 20.26
C SER A 64 2.85 3.64 21.76
N GLY A 65 1.68 3.23 22.23
CA GLY A 65 1.35 3.26 23.65
C GLY A 65 0.49 2.05 23.97
N TRP A 66 0.17 1.91 25.24
CA TRP A 66 -0.70 0.84 25.70
C TRP A 66 -2.09 1.38 25.97
N GLU A 67 -3.08 0.72 25.41
CA GLU A 67 -4.48 1.01 25.70
C GLU A 67 -4.99 -0.04 26.67
N ARG A 68 -5.56 0.41 27.78
CA ARG A 68 -6.11 -0.49 28.78
C ARG A 68 -7.39 -1.13 28.26
N SER A 69 -7.50 -2.44 28.48
CA SER A 69 -8.68 -3.20 28.16
C SER A 69 -9.37 -3.63 29.47
N SER A 70 -10.65 -3.39 29.59
CA SER A 70 -11.46 -3.83 30.74
C SER A 70 -11.79 -5.31 30.69
N SER A 71 -11.67 -5.96 29.55
CA SER A 71 -12.11 -7.34 29.33
C SER A 71 -11.03 -8.28 28.83
N GLY A 72 -9.76 -7.87 28.86
CA GLY A 72 -8.65 -8.68 28.37
C GLY A 72 -7.31 -7.99 28.58
N PRO A 73 -6.22 -8.50 27.96
CA PRO A 73 -4.92 -7.88 28.08
C PRO A 73 -4.92 -6.49 27.43
N ASP A 74 -4.07 -5.62 27.95
CA ASP A 74 -3.87 -4.30 27.36
C ASP A 74 -3.35 -4.44 25.93
N ARG A 75 -3.75 -3.53 25.06
CA ARG A 75 -3.39 -3.56 23.64
C ARG A 75 -2.46 -2.44 23.30
N ARG A 76 -1.55 -2.73 22.38
CA ARG A 76 -0.66 -1.71 21.84
C ARG A 76 -1.36 -0.93 20.73
N ILE A 77 -1.41 0.38 20.87
CA ILE A 77 -2.00 1.27 19.87
C ILE A 77 -0.89 2.09 19.23
N TYR A 78 -0.98 2.27 17.93
CA TYR A 78 -0.01 3.01 17.12
C TYR A 78 -0.63 4.30 16.63
N GLU A 79 0.16 5.36 16.59
CA GLU A 79 -0.28 6.62 16.04
C GLU A 79 0.84 7.31 15.25
N LEU A 80 0.45 8.15 14.31
CA LEU A 80 1.38 8.86 13.45
C LEU A 80 1.96 10.06 14.20
N THR A 81 3.27 10.26 14.05
CA THR A 81 3.91 11.49 14.53
C THR A 81 3.81 12.57 13.46
N ARG A 82 4.19 13.80 13.83
CA ARG A 82 4.29 14.89 12.86
C ARG A 82 5.29 14.55 11.75
N ALA A 83 6.45 14.01 12.11
CA ALA A 83 7.45 13.58 11.13
C ALA A 83 6.90 12.48 10.22
N GLY A 84 6.07 11.58 10.77
CA GLY A 84 5.39 10.55 9.98
C GLY A 84 4.45 11.13 8.94
N GLY A 85 3.72 12.20 9.29
CA GLY A 85 2.86 12.91 8.34
C GLY A 85 3.66 13.56 7.21
N GLU A 86 4.81 14.13 7.52
CA GLU A 86 5.69 14.73 6.51
C GLU A 86 6.26 13.66 5.58
N GLU A 87 6.67 12.52 6.14
CA GLU A 87 7.16 11.39 5.34
C GLU A 87 6.07 10.83 4.44
N LEU A 88 4.86 10.71 4.95
CA LEU A 88 3.70 10.28 4.15
C LEU A 88 3.49 11.20 2.95
N HIS A 89 3.59 12.50 3.17
CA HIS A 89 3.42 13.49 2.10
C HIS A 89 4.49 13.30 1.01
N ARG A 90 5.75 13.13 1.40
CA ARG A 90 6.84 12.86 0.45
C ARG A 90 6.63 11.56 -0.32
N ALA A 91 6.28 10.50 0.38
CA ALA A 91 6.02 9.19 -0.25
C ALA A 91 4.86 9.27 -1.23
N SER A 92 3.80 10.00 -0.86
CA SER A 92 2.64 10.20 -1.73
C SER A 92 3.01 10.91 -3.04
N ALA A 93 3.87 11.92 -2.98
CA ALA A 93 4.33 12.61 -4.17
C ALA A 93 5.10 11.67 -5.11
N GLY A 94 5.98 10.83 -4.56
CA GLY A 94 6.72 9.84 -5.35
C GLY A 94 5.80 8.79 -5.98
N LEU A 95 4.79 8.35 -5.24
CA LEU A 95 3.82 7.39 -5.76
C LEU A 95 2.96 8.01 -6.87
N ALA A 96 2.61 9.29 -6.75
CA ALA A 96 1.86 10.00 -7.79
C ALA A 96 2.68 10.09 -9.09
N GLU A 97 3.97 10.38 -9.00
CA GLU A 97 4.85 10.40 -10.17
C GLU A 97 4.92 9.02 -10.82
N ALA A 98 5.06 7.97 -10.02
CA ALA A 98 5.08 6.60 -10.53
C ALA A 98 3.76 6.24 -11.20
N SER A 99 2.63 6.65 -10.61
CA SER A 99 1.30 6.43 -11.18
C SER A 99 1.16 7.11 -12.55
N ASP A 100 1.65 8.33 -12.69
CA ASP A 100 1.61 9.05 -13.96
C ASP A 100 2.44 8.33 -15.03
N ALA A 101 3.63 7.87 -14.68
CA ALA A 101 4.49 7.13 -15.60
C ALA A 101 3.84 5.81 -16.03
N LEU A 102 3.20 5.10 -15.10
CA LEU A 102 2.48 3.87 -15.40
C LEU A 102 1.30 4.14 -16.32
N ALA A 103 0.58 5.22 -16.10
CA ALA A 103 -0.55 5.60 -16.95
C ALA A 103 -0.09 5.88 -18.37
N ILE A 104 1.02 6.55 -18.58
CA ILE A 104 1.61 6.80 -19.88
C ILE A 104 1.93 5.48 -20.58
N PHE A 105 2.58 4.58 -19.87
CA PHE A 105 2.91 3.25 -20.42
C PHE A 105 1.66 2.51 -20.86
N LEU A 106 0.67 2.43 -19.98
CA LEU A 106 -0.55 1.65 -20.26
C LEU A 106 -1.35 2.24 -21.42
N THR A 107 -1.42 3.57 -21.50
CA THR A 107 -2.09 4.26 -22.59
C THR A 107 -1.42 3.95 -23.94
N ARG A 108 -0.08 4.07 -23.95
CA ARG A 108 0.69 3.83 -25.19
C ARG A 108 0.60 2.38 -25.62
N TYR A 109 0.68 1.43 -24.69
CA TYR A 109 0.54 0.01 -25.03
C TYR A 109 -0.88 -0.30 -25.51
N GLY A 110 -1.89 0.27 -24.87
CA GLY A 110 -3.29 0.10 -25.27
C GLY A 110 -3.55 0.59 -26.68
N GLU A 111 -3.00 1.74 -27.05
CA GLU A 111 -3.09 2.27 -28.43
C GLU A 111 -2.40 1.33 -29.42
N PHE A 112 -1.24 0.82 -29.07
CA PHE A 112 -0.51 -0.12 -29.91
C PHE A 112 -1.34 -1.39 -30.18
N VAL A 113 -1.97 -1.94 -29.14
CA VAL A 113 -2.82 -3.13 -29.26
C VAL A 113 -4.03 -2.85 -30.17
N GLN A 114 -4.67 -1.70 -30.01
CA GLN A 114 -5.81 -1.32 -30.83
C GLN A 114 -5.43 -1.13 -32.31
N LEU A 115 -4.31 -0.47 -32.57
CA LEU A 115 -3.81 -0.29 -33.93
C LEU A 115 -3.52 -1.63 -34.62
N ARG A 116 -2.91 -2.55 -33.85
CA ARG A 116 -2.61 -3.87 -34.36
C ARG A 116 -3.85 -4.66 -34.67
N SER A 117 -4.87 -4.61 -33.82
CA SER A 117 -6.16 -5.24 -34.03
C SER A 117 -6.86 -4.69 -35.28
N ARG A 118 -6.83 -3.37 -35.46
CA ARG A 118 -7.41 -2.71 -36.65
C ARG A 118 -6.72 -3.16 -37.93
N ARG A 119 -5.38 -3.28 -37.91
CA ARG A 119 -4.62 -3.77 -39.08
C ARG A 119 -4.97 -5.21 -39.41
N GLN A 120 -5.10 -6.06 -38.40
CA GLN A 120 -5.51 -7.45 -38.61
C GLN A 120 -6.91 -7.56 -39.19
N VAL A 121 -7.86 -6.76 -38.73
CA VAL A 121 -9.21 -6.72 -39.25
C VAL A 121 -9.20 -6.22 -40.68
N ALA A 122 -8.45 -5.18 -41.01
CA ALA A 122 -8.32 -4.65 -42.36
C ALA A 122 -7.67 -5.68 -43.30
N ALA A 123 -6.65 -6.40 -42.84
CA ALA A 123 -5.98 -7.42 -43.61
C ALA A 123 -6.86 -8.66 -43.88
N ALA A 124 -7.81 -8.93 -42.95
CA ALA A 124 -8.76 -10.04 -43.06
C ALA A 124 -10.06 -9.66 -43.83
N GLY A 125 -10.14 -8.43 -44.30
CA GLY A 125 -11.30 -7.97 -45.04
C GLY A 125 -11.53 -8.75 -46.35
N PRO A 126 -12.73 -8.65 -46.93
CA PRO A 126 -13.10 -9.40 -48.13
C PRO A 126 -12.23 -9.08 -49.32
#